data_d19f977d3e0315b193aa92f51b63307d
#
_entry.id   d19f977d3e0315b193aa92f51b63307d
#
_cell.length_a   1.000
_cell.length_b   1.000
_cell.length_c   1.000
_cell.angle_alpha   90.00
_cell.angle_beta   90.00
_cell.angle_gamma   90.00
#
_symmetry.space_group_name_H-M   'P 1'
#
loop_
_entity.id
_entity.type
_entity.pdbx_description
1 polymer ?
#
loop_
_entity_poly.entity_id
_entity_poly.type
_entity_poly.pdbx_seq_one_letter_code
_entity_poly.pdbx_strand_id
1 'polypeptide(L)'
;YGMLTLKKYLYLKNKNRYYECLCDCGKTKVCLLANLKSGKQKSCGCIRYKQKMIKINDYVFNDKYVVGITYNTKKQFCVDIKDFEKMKKFCWREDGYGYIVTSKNNKNIKLHHLILNLPSGKVVDHINHDKTDNRKQNLRICSTQQNNFNTIIPKNNTSGFKGVYWSKERNKWVAKIGYNYKNIHLGY
;
A
#
# COMPACT_ATOMS: atom_id res chain seq x y z
N TYR A 1 2.55 2.16 -37.03
CA TYR A 1 1.61 1.48 -36.14
C TYR A 1 1.89 1.86 -34.67
N GLY A 2 1.44 3.04 -34.27
CA GLY A 2 1.82 3.60 -32.98
C GLY A 2 3.32 3.91 -32.94
N MET A 3 4.04 3.35 -31.96
CA MET A 3 5.50 3.46 -31.85
C MET A 3 6.28 2.36 -32.63
N LEU A 4 5.61 1.58 -33.46
CA LEU A 4 6.21 0.45 -34.19
C LEU A 4 6.29 0.74 -35.68
N THR A 5 7.49 0.70 -36.23
CA THR A 5 7.77 0.79 -37.67
C THR A 5 8.07 -0.59 -38.23
N LEU A 6 7.36 -1.01 -39.27
CA LEU A 6 7.62 -2.28 -39.98
C LEU A 6 9.01 -2.20 -40.66
N LYS A 7 9.84 -3.22 -40.41
CA LYS A 7 11.18 -3.32 -41.03
C LYS A 7 11.27 -4.43 -42.07
N LYS A 8 10.96 -5.69 -41.67
CA LYS A 8 11.14 -6.85 -42.52
C LYS A 8 10.02 -7.85 -42.33
N TYR A 9 9.53 -8.41 -43.44
CA TYR A 9 8.68 -9.61 -43.40
C TYR A 9 9.54 -10.81 -42.98
N LEU A 10 9.02 -11.62 -42.08
CA LEU A 10 9.74 -12.77 -41.56
C LEU A 10 9.16 -14.08 -42.09
N TYR A 11 7.88 -14.36 -41.78
CA TYR A 11 7.26 -15.62 -42.14
C TYR A 11 5.72 -15.58 -42.07
N LEU A 12 5.11 -16.62 -42.67
CA LEU A 12 3.69 -16.95 -42.54
C LEU A 12 3.52 -18.14 -41.61
N LYS A 13 2.66 -18.05 -40.59
CA LYS A 13 2.28 -19.15 -39.71
C LYS A 13 0.78 -19.14 -39.47
N ASN A 14 0.10 -20.27 -39.75
CA ASN A 14 -1.35 -20.40 -39.58
C ASN A 14 -2.14 -19.26 -40.24
N LYS A 15 -1.85 -18.97 -41.52
CA LYS A 15 -2.42 -17.85 -42.30
C LYS A 15 -2.11 -16.44 -41.73
N ASN A 16 -1.26 -16.32 -40.74
CA ASN A 16 -0.86 -15.07 -40.09
C ASN A 16 0.53 -14.62 -40.53
N ARG A 17 0.66 -13.33 -40.92
CA ARG A 17 1.93 -12.74 -41.35
C ARG A 17 2.63 -12.07 -40.19
N TYR A 18 3.91 -12.43 -40.00
CA TYR A 18 4.78 -11.91 -38.94
C TYR A 18 5.86 -11.03 -39.54
N TYR A 19 6.10 -9.90 -38.88
CA TYR A 19 7.07 -8.88 -39.28
C TYR A 19 7.99 -8.53 -38.12
N GLU A 20 9.26 -8.26 -38.44
CA GLU A 20 10.14 -7.55 -37.54
C GLU A 20 9.78 -6.08 -37.54
N CYS A 21 9.57 -5.51 -36.37
CA CYS A 21 9.24 -4.11 -36.17
C CYS A 21 10.28 -3.44 -35.28
N LEU A 22 10.68 -2.24 -35.64
CA LEU A 22 11.48 -1.36 -34.79
C LEU A 22 10.53 -0.47 -33.99
N CYS A 23 10.75 -0.41 -32.69
CA CYS A 23 10.02 0.52 -31.81
C CYS A 23 10.79 1.84 -31.66
N ASP A 24 10.10 2.95 -31.48
CA ASP A 24 10.73 4.28 -31.26
C ASP A 24 11.66 4.28 -30.02
N CYS A 25 11.54 3.31 -29.12
CA CYS A 25 12.48 3.12 -28.02
C CYS A 25 13.79 2.40 -28.39
N GLY A 26 14.01 2.12 -29.69
CA GLY A 26 15.21 1.46 -30.23
C GLY A 26 15.18 -0.08 -30.18
N LYS A 27 14.18 -0.73 -29.56
CA LYS A 27 14.10 -2.21 -29.49
C LYS A 27 13.36 -2.77 -30.69
N THR A 28 13.84 -3.90 -31.21
CA THR A 28 13.13 -4.69 -32.22
C THR A 28 12.17 -5.69 -31.57
N LYS A 29 11.10 -6.04 -32.26
CA LYS A 29 10.10 -7.03 -31.84
C LYS A 29 9.43 -7.68 -33.03
N VAL A 30 9.19 -8.98 -32.95
CA VAL A 30 8.34 -9.71 -33.93
C VAL A 30 6.87 -9.42 -33.62
N CYS A 31 6.15 -8.95 -34.62
CA CYS A 31 4.77 -8.52 -34.49
C CYS A 31 3.87 -9.21 -35.53
N LEU A 32 2.66 -9.56 -35.11
CA LEU A 32 1.62 -10.06 -36.02
C LEU A 32 0.97 -8.85 -36.74
N LEU A 33 0.90 -8.89 -38.08
CA LEU A 33 0.34 -7.79 -38.87
C LEU A 33 -1.10 -7.42 -38.48
N ALA A 34 -1.93 -8.41 -38.17
CA ALA A 34 -3.31 -8.18 -37.74
C ALA A 34 -3.38 -7.37 -36.42
N ASN A 35 -2.47 -7.61 -35.47
CA ASN A 35 -2.41 -6.87 -34.21
C ASN A 35 -1.92 -5.42 -34.41
N LEU A 36 -1.05 -5.20 -35.39
CA LEU A 36 -0.61 -3.85 -35.77
C LEU A 36 -1.76 -3.06 -36.41
N LYS A 37 -2.43 -3.68 -37.40
CA LYS A 37 -3.56 -3.04 -38.10
C LYS A 37 -4.75 -2.73 -37.17
N SER A 38 -5.05 -3.64 -36.23
CA SER A 38 -6.14 -3.45 -35.24
C SER A 38 -5.77 -2.51 -34.09
N GLY A 39 -4.52 -2.03 -34.01
CA GLY A 39 -4.04 -1.19 -32.91
C GLY A 39 -3.88 -1.91 -31.56
N LYS A 40 -4.06 -3.24 -31.51
CA LYS A 40 -3.84 -4.05 -30.30
C LYS A 40 -2.37 -4.02 -29.84
N GLN A 41 -1.44 -3.86 -30.79
CA GLN A 41 -0.02 -3.75 -30.50
C GLN A 41 0.54 -2.43 -30.99
N LYS A 42 0.81 -1.50 -30.07
CA LYS A 42 1.28 -0.14 -30.35
C LYS A 42 2.75 0.11 -30.01
N SER A 43 3.42 -0.84 -29.34
CA SER A 43 4.83 -0.74 -28.94
C SER A 43 5.47 -2.11 -28.74
N CYS A 44 6.78 -2.17 -28.50
CA CYS A 44 7.47 -3.42 -28.11
C CYS A 44 7.10 -3.92 -26.70
N GLY A 45 6.32 -3.16 -25.94
CA GLY A 45 6.00 -3.34 -24.52
C GLY A 45 6.59 -2.23 -23.64
N CYS A 46 7.42 -1.35 -24.19
CA CYS A 46 8.08 -0.27 -23.47
C CYS A 46 7.09 0.73 -22.82
N ILE A 47 5.89 0.93 -23.41
CA ILE A 47 4.86 1.79 -22.84
C ILE A 47 4.43 1.24 -21.48
N ARG A 48 4.17 -0.06 -21.36
CA ARG A 48 3.82 -0.70 -20.06
C ARG A 48 4.94 -0.52 -19.03
N TYR A 49 6.20 -0.62 -19.49
CA TYR A 49 7.35 -0.46 -18.60
C TYR A 49 7.50 1.00 -18.16
N LYS A 50 7.39 1.97 -19.10
CA LYS A 50 7.40 3.40 -18.77
C LYS A 50 6.26 3.80 -17.83
N GLN A 51 5.02 3.34 -18.09
CA GLN A 51 3.88 3.59 -17.21
C GLN A 51 4.06 2.93 -15.82
N LYS A 52 4.72 1.77 -15.75
CA LYS A 52 5.04 1.10 -14.48
C LYS A 52 6.16 1.81 -13.70
N MET A 53 7.05 2.54 -14.41
CA MET A 53 8.17 3.29 -13.83
C MET A 53 7.76 4.66 -13.27
N ILE A 54 6.62 5.23 -13.68
CA ILE A 54 6.19 6.59 -13.30
C ILE A 54 5.10 6.54 -12.21
N LYS A 55 5.26 5.66 -11.23
CA LYS A 55 4.52 5.78 -9.98
C LYS A 55 5.42 6.48 -8.97
N ILE A 56 5.60 7.79 -9.16
CA ILE A 56 6.32 8.65 -8.22
C ILE A 56 5.27 9.31 -7.34
N ASN A 57 5.49 9.33 -6.04
CA ASN A 57 4.68 10.13 -5.14
C ASN A 57 5.14 11.59 -5.21
N ASP A 58 4.21 12.50 -5.12
CA ASP A 58 4.49 13.91 -4.92
C ASP A 58 4.84 14.15 -3.45
N TYR A 59 5.79 15.06 -3.18
CA TYR A 59 6.25 15.39 -1.84
C TYR A 59 6.32 16.89 -1.64
N VAL A 60 5.80 17.36 -0.51
CA VAL A 60 5.90 18.75 -0.03
C VAL A 60 6.68 18.75 1.27
N PHE A 61 7.73 19.56 1.33
CA PHE A 61 8.57 19.71 2.51
C PHE A 61 8.14 20.93 3.31
N ASN A 62 8.12 20.78 4.62
CA ASN A 62 8.09 21.89 5.57
C ASN A 62 9.24 21.73 6.58
N ASP A 63 9.39 22.65 7.54
CA ASP A 63 10.53 22.70 8.45
C ASP A 63 10.68 21.47 9.37
N LYS A 64 9.63 20.67 9.57
CA LYS A 64 9.60 19.57 10.55
C LYS A 64 9.36 18.21 9.96
N TYR A 65 8.59 18.12 8.86
CA TYR A 65 8.20 16.86 8.26
C TYR A 65 7.94 16.98 6.75
N VAL A 66 7.81 15.85 6.09
CA VAL A 66 7.47 15.75 4.68
C VAL A 66 6.06 15.22 4.53
N VAL A 67 5.25 15.86 3.70
CA VAL A 67 3.94 15.39 3.28
C VAL A 67 4.09 14.69 1.93
N GLY A 68 3.79 13.40 1.88
CA GLY A 68 3.70 12.64 0.63
C GLY A 68 2.24 12.46 0.20
N ILE A 69 2.03 12.27 -1.11
CA ILE A 69 0.71 12.03 -1.69
C ILE A 69 0.71 10.64 -2.34
N THR A 70 -0.20 9.76 -1.93
CA THR A 70 -0.33 8.42 -2.50
C THR A 70 -0.75 8.47 -3.96
N TYR A 71 -0.20 7.56 -4.79
CA TYR A 71 -0.48 7.60 -6.23
C TYR A 71 -1.91 7.12 -6.59
N ASN A 72 -2.51 6.26 -5.76
CA ASN A 72 -3.81 5.64 -6.05
C ASN A 72 -5.01 6.46 -5.56
N THR A 73 -5.00 6.89 -4.30
CA THR A 73 -6.14 7.57 -3.66
C THR A 73 -5.93 9.07 -3.49
N LYS A 74 -4.72 9.58 -3.82
CA LYS A 74 -4.30 10.95 -3.57
C LYS A 74 -4.36 11.36 -2.09
N LYS A 75 -4.31 10.37 -1.19
CA LYS A 75 -4.29 10.55 0.24
C LYS A 75 -2.95 11.15 0.67
N GLN A 76 -2.99 12.16 1.51
CA GLN A 76 -1.81 12.73 2.14
C GLN A 76 -1.33 11.85 3.30
N PHE A 77 -0.02 11.77 3.49
CA PHE A 77 0.60 11.10 4.63
C PHE A 77 1.87 11.86 5.06
N CYS A 78 2.22 11.76 6.33
CA CYS A 78 3.35 12.50 6.90
C CYS A 78 4.45 11.58 7.39
N VAL A 79 5.71 12.01 7.24
CA VAL A 79 6.91 11.38 7.79
C VAL A 79 7.90 12.44 8.27
N ASP A 80 8.77 12.10 9.22
CA ASP A 80 9.85 12.99 9.61
C ASP A 80 10.85 13.18 8.46
N ILE A 81 11.43 14.38 8.30
CA ILE A 81 12.42 14.69 7.27
C ILE A 81 13.59 13.68 7.30
N LYS A 82 14.03 13.28 8.49
CA LYS A 82 15.13 12.31 8.69
C LYS A 82 14.86 10.93 8.10
N ASP A 83 13.59 10.55 7.92
CA ASP A 83 13.19 9.25 7.38
C ASP A 83 12.88 9.31 5.88
N PHE A 84 12.87 10.50 5.27
CA PHE A 84 12.56 10.69 3.85
C PHE A 84 13.49 9.88 2.93
N GLU A 85 14.78 9.88 3.20
CA GLU A 85 15.78 9.13 2.41
C GLU A 85 15.52 7.62 2.37
N LYS A 86 14.96 7.05 3.45
CA LYS A 86 14.59 5.62 3.50
C LYS A 86 13.40 5.32 2.60
N MET A 87 12.44 6.25 2.52
CA MET A 87 11.16 6.00 1.88
C MET A 87 11.07 6.48 0.42
N LYS A 88 11.86 7.50 0.01
CA LYS A 88 11.77 8.11 -1.34
C LYS A 88 12.03 7.15 -2.51
N LYS A 89 12.75 6.04 -2.28
CA LYS A 89 13.05 4.99 -3.27
C LYS A 89 11.86 4.05 -3.55
N PHE A 90 10.77 4.20 -2.83
CA PHE A 90 9.58 3.39 -2.99
C PHE A 90 8.42 4.22 -3.50
N CYS A 91 7.45 3.56 -4.12
CA CYS A 91 6.20 4.16 -4.54
C CYS A 91 5.09 3.77 -3.56
N TRP A 92 4.52 4.75 -2.89
CA TRP A 92 3.56 4.57 -1.80
C TRP A 92 2.12 4.67 -2.27
N ARG A 93 1.28 3.78 -1.77
CA ARG A 93 -0.16 3.76 -1.97
C ARG A 93 -0.89 3.55 -0.65
N GLU A 94 -2.15 3.91 -0.59
CA GLU A 94 -3.04 3.51 0.49
C GLU A 94 -3.57 2.09 0.23
N ASP A 95 -3.61 1.23 1.25
CA ASP A 95 -4.27 -0.07 1.17
C ASP A 95 -5.75 0.03 1.58
N GLY A 96 -6.51 -1.09 1.46
CA GLY A 96 -7.93 -1.14 1.82
C GLY A 96 -8.22 -0.91 3.31
N TYR A 97 -7.20 -0.85 4.15
CA TYR A 97 -7.30 -0.60 5.60
C TYR A 97 -6.83 0.82 5.98
N GLY A 98 -6.46 1.65 5.01
CA GLY A 98 -5.98 3.02 5.24
C GLY A 98 -4.50 3.13 5.60
N TYR A 99 -3.72 2.05 5.53
CA TYR A 99 -2.28 2.11 5.75
C TYR A 99 -1.53 2.52 4.50
N ILE A 100 -0.42 3.23 4.70
CA ILE A 100 0.52 3.59 3.64
C ILE A 100 1.47 2.43 3.40
N VAL A 101 1.42 1.85 2.19
CA VAL A 101 2.16 0.63 1.84
C VAL A 101 2.86 0.75 0.50
N THR A 102 3.93 -0.03 0.33
CA THR A 102 4.59 -0.28 -0.95
C THR A 102 4.72 -1.79 -1.20
N SER A 103 5.07 -2.18 -2.41
CA SER A 103 5.33 -3.58 -2.74
C SER A 103 6.78 -3.74 -3.21
N LYS A 104 7.51 -4.67 -2.60
CA LYS A 104 8.87 -5.07 -2.99
C LYS A 104 8.93 -6.60 -3.02
N ASN A 105 9.38 -7.18 -4.13
CA ASN A 105 9.49 -8.64 -4.30
C ASN A 105 8.17 -9.38 -3.98
N ASN A 106 7.05 -8.89 -4.48
CA ASN A 106 5.70 -9.40 -4.24
C ASN A 106 5.24 -9.40 -2.76
N LYS A 107 5.97 -8.72 -1.87
CA LYS A 107 5.57 -8.52 -0.46
C LYS A 107 5.17 -7.07 -0.23
N ASN A 108 4.09 -6.86 0.51
CA ASN A 108 3.68 -5.53 0.94
C ASN A 108 4.51 -5.11 2.16
N ILE A 109 5.06 -3.91 2.10
CA ILE A 109 5.81 -3.28 3.19
C ILE A 109 5.01 -2.07 3.64
N LYS A 110 4.64 -2.00 4.91
CA LYS A 110 3.99 -0.85 5.51
C LYS A 110 5.03 0.23 5.84
N LEU A 111 4.67 1.51 5.62
CA LEU A 111 5.59 2.63 5.83
C LEU A 111 6.11 2.72 7.27
N HIS A 112 5.23 2.62 8.26
CA HIS A 112 5.60 2.64 9.66
C HIS A 112 6.53 1.48 10.07
N HIS A 113 6.42 0.29 9.44
CA HIS A 113 7.37 -0.82 9.65
C HIS A 113 8.76 -0.49 9.11
N LEU A 114 8.83 0.18 7.94
CA LEU A 114 10.10 0.62 7.35
C LEU A 114 10.78 1.69 8.22
N ILE A 115 10.00 2.64 8.75
CA ILE A 115 10.52 3.75 9.57
C ILE A 115 11.10 3.22 10.88
N LEU A 116 10.38 2.35 11.59
CA LEU A 116 10.79 1.85 12.92
C LEU A 116 11.65 0.59 12.88
N ASN A 117 11.97 0.02 11.69
CA ASN A 117 12.69 -1.26 11.56
C ASN A 117 12.06 -2.33 12.48
N LEU A 118 10.77 -2.59 12.29
CA LEU A 118 9.95 -3.41 13.18
C LEU A 118 10.57 -4.77 13.50
N PRO A 119 10.83 -5.12 14.77
CA PRO A 119 11.31 -6.42 15.20
C PRO A 119 10.25 -7.52 15.00
N SER A 120 10.70 -8.76 14.84
CA SER A 120 9.80 -9.93 14.76
C SER A 120 8.95 -10.06 16.02
N GLY A 121 7.69 -10.45 15.88
CA GLY A 121 6.76 -10.65 16.99
C GLY A 121 6.23 -9.37 17.65
N LYS A 122 6.58 -8.20 17.14
CA LYS A 122 6.04 -6.91 17.59
C LYS A 122 5.12 -6.31 16.52
N VAL A 123 4.34 -5.31 16.91
CA VAL A 123 3.50 -4.51 16.02
C VAL A 123 3.82 -3.03 16.20
N VAL A 124 3.48 -2.23 15.20
CA VAL A 124 3.54 -0.77 15.31
C VAL A 124 2.12 -0.25 15.49
N ASP A 125 1.96 0.58 16.49
CA ASP A 125 0.72 1.28 16.79
C ASP A 125 0.84 2.77 16.43
N HIS A 126 -0.24 3.34 15.86
CA HIS A 126 -0.39 4.78 15.66
C HIS A 126 -1.12 5.35 16.88
N ILE A 127 -0.40 6.10 17.71
CA ILE A 127 -0.88 6.60 19.01
C ILE A 127 -2.19 7.40 18.87
N ASN A 128 -2.27 8.25 17.85
CA ASN A 128 -3.45 9.09 17.54
C ASN A 128 -4.49 8.41 16.64
N HIS A 129 -4.32 7.11 16.30
CA HIS A 129 -5.14 6.33 15.36
C HIS A 129 -5.12 6.78 13.90
N ASP A 130 -4.38 7.83 13.55
CA ASP A 130 -4.21 8.26 12.16
C ASP A 130 -3.11 7.46 11.47
N LYS A 131 -3.51 6.52 10.62
CA LYS A 131 -2.61 5.63 9.87
C LYS A 131 -1.80 6.35 8.80
N THR A 132 -2.11 7.61 8.53
CA THR A 132 -1.38 8.45 7.58
C THR A 132 -0.28 9.27 8.25
N ASP A 133 -0.33 9.47 9.56
CA ASP A 133 0.71 10.13 10.33
C ASP A 133 1.79 9.13 10.77
N ASN A 134 2.82 8.99 9.93
CA ASN A 134 3.94 8.07 10.14
C ASN A 134 5.18 8.77 10.73
N ARG A 135 5.00 9.90 11.43
CA ARG A 135 6.08 10.54 12.20
C ARG A 135 6.39 9.72 13.45
N LYS A 136 7.65 9.63 13.82
CA LYS A 136 8.09 8.79 14.97
C LYS A 136 7.40 9.13 16.27
N GLN A 137 7.08 10.42 16.50
CA GLN A 137 6.34 10.85 17.69
C GLN A 137 4.94 10.22 17.80
N ASN A 138 4.35 9.79 16.69
CA ASN A 138 3.04 9.12 16.62
C ASN A 138 3.14 7.61 16.53
N LEU A 139 4.34 7.05 16.39
CA LEU A 139 4.56 5.62 16.21
C LEU A 139 5.19 5.00 17.45
N ARG A 140 4.69 3.86 17.91
CA ARG A 140 5.33 3.07 18.95
C ARG A 140 5.37 1.58 18.59
N ILE A 141 6.46 0.93 18.96
CA ILE A 141 6.57 -0.53 18.91
C ILE A 141 5.93 -1.10 20.16
N CYS A 142 4.99 -2.02 20.02
CA CYS A 142 4.28 -2.59 21.14
C CYS A 142 3.94 -4.07 20.90
N SER A 143 3.42 -4.75 21.95
CA SER A 143 2.82 -6.06 21.79
C SER A 143 1.42 -5.94 21.15
N THR A 144 0.90 -7.04 20.59
CA THR A 144 -0.48 -7.10 20.08
C THR A 144 -1.48 -6.73 21.17
N GLN A 145 -1.24 -7.15 22.42
CA GLN A 145 -2.10 -6.82 23.56
C GLN A 145 -2.14 -5.31 23.82
N GLN A 146 -0.97 -4.67 23.86
CA GLN A 146 -0.86 -3.21 24.03
C GLN A 146 -1.55 -2.44 22.89
N ASN A 147 -1.39 -2.92 21.65
CA ASN A 147 -2.08 -2.33 20.50
C ASN A 147 -3.60 -2.45 20.61
N ASN A 148 -4.10 -3.59 21.10
CA ASN A 148 -5.54 -3.79 21.33
C ASN A 148 -6.09 -2.83 22.39
N PHE A 149 -5.30 -2.45 23.38
CA PHE A 149 -5.72 -1.44 24.37
C PHE A 149 -5.86 -0.05 23.75
N ASN A 150 -5.12 0.26 22.71
CA ASN A 150 -5.23 1.54 21.99
C ASN A 150 -6.35 1.57 20.92
N THR A 151 -7.11 0.50 20.70
CA THR A 151 -8.17 0.52 19.68
C THR A 151 -9.28 1.53 20.02
N ILE A 152 -9.91 2.10 19.01
CA ILE A 152 -11.07 2.98 19.19
C ILE A 152 -12.26 2.15 19.66
N ILE A 153 -13.10 2.72 20.53
CA ILE A 153 -14.35 2.09 20.94
C ILE A 153 -15.22 1.87 19.69
N PRO A 154 -15.71 0.63 19.44
CA PRO A 154 -16.57 0.36 18.29
C PRO A 154 -17.84 1.22 18.28
N LYS A 155 -18.30 1.64 17.12
CA LYS A 155 -19.51 2.47 16.97
C LYS A 155 -20.79 1.82 17.52
N ASN A 156 -20.85 0.50 17.56
CA ASN A 156 -21.96 -0.28 18.12
C ASN A 156 -21.82 -0.55 19.63
N ASN A 157 -20.83 0.03 20.29
CA ASN A 157 -20.70 -0.06 21.73
C ASN A 157 -21.75 0.79 22.40
N THR A 158 -22.59 0.20 23.24
CA THR A 158 -23.69 0.83 23.94
C THR A 158 -23.34 1.31 25.35
N SER A 159 -22.21 0.82 25.92
CA SER A 159 -21.78 1.17 27.27
C SER A 159 -20.93 2.46 27.34
N GLY A 160 -20.32 2.90 26.21
CA GLY A 160 -19.31 3.96 26.20
C GLY A 160 -17.92 3.53 26.71
N PHE A 161 -17.74 2.29 27.18
CA PHE A 161 -16.49 1.78 27.74
C PHE A 161 -16.00 0.52 27.03
N LYS A 162 -14.68 0.40 26.85
CA LYS A 162 -14.08 -0.84 26.34
C LYS A 162 -14.24 -1.97 27.35
N GLY A 163 -14.60 -3.16 26.85
CA GLY A 163 -14.74 -4.35 27.69
C GLY A 163 -16.00 -4.37 28.55
N VAL A 164 -16.87 -3.37 28.41
CA VAL A 164 -18.18 -3.35 29.11
C VAL A 164 -19.28 -3.60 28.08
N TYR A 165 -20.18 -4.52 28.39
CA TYR A 165 -21.31 -4.88 27.56
C TYR A 165 -22.53 -5.31 28.41
N TRP A 166 -23.73 -5.12 27.85
CA TRP A 166 -24.96 -5.55 28.49
C TRP A 166 -25.16 -7.07 28.29
N SER A 167 -25.26 -7.82 29.38
CA SER A 167 -25.63 -9.23 29.33
C SER A 167 -27.14 -9.39 29.47
N LYS A 168 -27.80 -9.80 28.37
CA LYS A 168 -29.25 -10.07 28.37
C LYS A 168 -29.61 -11.23 29.31
N GLU A 169 -28.76 -12.25 29.38
CA GLU A 169 -28.95 -13.41 30.25
C GLU A 169 -28.97 -13.04 31.75
N ARG A 170 -28.09 -12.12 32.12
CA ARG A 170 -27.93 -11.71 33.55
C ARG A 170 -28.67 -10.42 33.88
N ASN A 171 -29.24 -9.74 32.87
CA ASN A 171 -29.88 -8.46 32.99
C ASN A 171 -29.01 -7.40 33.72
N LYS A 172 -27.71 -7.38 33.40
CA LYS A 172 -26.68 -6.53 34.04
C LYS A 172 -25.60 -6.11 33.04
N TRP A 173 -24.94 -5.01 33.33
CA TRP A 173 -23.68 -4.65 32.68
C TRP A 173 -22.57 -5.59 33.18
N VAL A 174 -21.73 -6.04 32.27
CA VAL A 174 -20.59 -6.93 32.55
C VAL A 174 -19.33 -6.24 32.11
N ALA A 175 -18.35 -6.12 32.98
CA ALA A 175 -17.02 -5.62 32.68
C ALA A 175 -16.01 -6.77 32.58
N LYS A 176 -15.26 -6.85 31.48
CA LYS A 176 -14.19 -7.83 31.26
C LYS A 176 -12.96 -7.17 30.67
N ILE A 177 -11.79 -7.71 30.99
CA ILE A 177 -10.53 -7.35 30.35
C ILE A 177 -9.81 -8.60 29.82
N GLY A 178 -9.26 -8.50 28.61
CA GLY A 178 -8.36 -9.53 28.07
C GLY A 178 -6.94 -9.31 28.57
N TYR A 179 -6.37 -10.27 29.29
CA TYR A 179 -4.99 -10.23 29.76
C TYR A 179 -4.35 -11.61 29.61
N ASN A 180 -3.16 -11.67 28.99
CA ASN A 180 -2.43 -12.92 28.74
C ASN A 180 -3.31 -14.02 28.13
N TYR A 181 -4.03 -13.68 27.04
CA TYR A 181 -4.95 -14.57 26.31
C TYR A 181 -6.14 -15.11 27.15
N LYS A 182 -6.37 -14.57 28.36
CA LYS A 182 -7.49 -14.90 29.21
C LYS A 182 -8.43 -13.72 29.38
N ASN A 183 -9.73 -13.98 29.43
CA ASN A 183 -10.72 -12.96 29.78
C ASN A 183 -10.91 -12.96 31.30
N ILE A 184 -10.57 -11.85 31.92
CA ILE A 184 -10.75 -11.64 33.35
C ILE A 184 -12.06 -10.89 33.56
N HIS A 185 -12.96 -11.41 34.34
CA HIS A 185 -14.19 -10.74 34.75
C HIS A 185 -13.87 -9.73 35.85
N LEU A 186 -14.31 -8.49 35.69
CA LEU A 186 -14.01 -7.38 36.60
C LEU A 186 -15.21 -7.03 37.49
N GLY A 187 -16.42 -7.44 37.09
CA GLY A 187 -17.64 -7.16 37.86
C GLY A 187 -18.88 -6.96 36.96
N TYR A 188 -19.97 -6.60 37.66
CA TYR A 188 -21.29 -6.35 37.08
C TYR A 188 -21.71 -4.93 37.35
#